data_c7523e7e15610b5b8cca9c16a641db62
#
_entry.id   c7523e7e15610b5b8cca9c16a641db62
#
_cell.length_a   1.000
_cell.length_b   1.000
_cell.length_c   1.000
_cell.angle_alpha   90.00
_cell.angle_beta   90.00
_cell.angle_gamma   90.00
#
_symmetry.space_group_name_H-M   'P 1'
#
loop_
_entity.id
_entity.type
_entity.pdbx_description
1 polymer ?
#
loop_
_entity_poly.entity_id
_entity_poly.type
_entity_poly.pdbx_seq_one_letter_code
_entity_poly.pdbx_strand_id
1 'polypeptide(L)'
;AYTILLNSNSFALSIFSCIGAWMYGIIGLLIGRTLAYLVGDVFGLILNRKEFTDIIGARRLNKKECKDILSFSFSCCISGALNRLLYLIDVLLVTYMIVDAQSVALYKVGTQIPEALEFIPNSILVAIMPYVVEHNTDKAWLKKWTKKIYLFSIGLNLAIVVILLIFAPVIVELFWGKEYAGSVVIFRILSINYFV
;
A
#
# COMPACT_ATOMS: atom_id res chain seq x y z
N ALA A 1 -18.97 -6.97 2.72
CA ALA A 1 -18.52 -7.71 1.51
C ALA A 1 -17.13 -7.26 1.05
N TYR A 2 -16.90 -5.97 0.75
CA TYR A 2 -15.62 -5.46 0.21
C TYR A 2 -14.39 -5.78 1.08
N THR A 3 -14.46 -5.56 2.38
CA THR A 3 -13.34 -5.83 3.31
C THR A 3 -12.99 -7.32 3.38
N ILE A 4 -14.01 -8.18 3.34
CA ILE A 4 -13.80 -9.64 3.34
C ILE A 4 -13.09 -10.06 2.06
N LEU A 5 -13.47 -9.48 0.93
CA LEU A 5 -12.90 -9.77 -0.39
C LEU A 5 -11.44 -9.34 -0.46
N LEU A 6 -11.10 -8.14 0.03
CA LEU A 6 -9.71 -7.65 0.09
C LEU A 6 -8.84 -8.54 0.97
N ASN A 7 -9.32 -8.90 2.16
CA ASN A 7 -8.58 -9.75 3.08
C ASN A 7 -8.38 -11.16 2.51
N SER A 8 -9.43 -11.76 1.95
CA SER A 8 -9.35 -13.09 1.31
C SER A 8 -8.36 -13.11 0.15
N ASN A 9 -8.36 -12.04 -0.68
CA ASN A 9 -7.40 -11.93 -1.77
C ASN A 9 -5.95 -11.83 -1.27
N SER A 10 -5.71 -11.04 -0.21
CA SER A 10 -4.38 -10.91 0.41
C SER A 10 -3.90 -12.24 1.02
N PHE A 11 -4.77 -12.98 1.68
CA PHE A 11 -4.46 -14.33 2.19
C PHE A 11 -4.15 -15.32 1.07
N ALA A 12 -5.00 -15.36 0.04
CA ALA A 12 -4.77 -16.22 -1.12
C ALA A 12 -3.42 -15.89 -1.78
N LEU A 13 -3.14 -14.61 -1.98
CA LEU A 13 -1.90 -14.14 -2.58
C LEU A 13 -0.67 -14.58 -1.77
N SER A 14 -0.71 -14.47 -0.45
CA SER A 14 0.37 -14.91 0.42
C SER A 14 0.59 -16.42 0.36
N ILE A 15 -0.49 -17.21 0.48
CA ILE A 15 -0.41 -18.68 0.51
C ILE A 15 0.08 -19.21 -0.85
N PHE A 16 -0.55 -18.81 -1.95
CA PHE A 16 -0.18 -19.29 -3.29
C PHE A 16 1.22 -18.86 -3.71
N SER A 17 1.64 -17.64 -3.31
CA SER A 17 3.00 -17.17 -3.57
C SER A 17 4.05 -17.96 -2.80
N CYS A 18 3.81 -18.27 -1.52
CA CYS A 18 4.72 -19.07 -0.71
C CYS A 18 4.83 -20.51 -1.22
N ILE A 19 3.70 -21.16 -1.52
CA ILE A 19 3.69 -22.52 -2.06
C ILE A 19 4.38 -22.55 -3.41
N GLY A 20 4.08 -21.61 -4.30
CA GLY A 20 4.71 -21.52 -5.61
C GLY A 20 6.21 -21.31 -5.51
N ALA A 21 6.67 -20.40 -4.65
CA ALA A 21 8.09 -20.15 -4.42
C ALA A 21 8.82 -21.38 -3.89
N TRP A 22 8.19 -22.15 -3.00
CA TRP A 22 8.77 -23.37 -2.45
C TRP A 22 8.91 -24.48 -3.49
N MET A 23 7.95 -24.62 -4.43
CA MET A 23 7.97 -25.70 -5.42
C MET A 23 8.89 -25.42 -6.62
N TYR A 24 8.87 -24.21 -7.14
CA TYR A 24 9.53 -23.83 -8.41
C TYR A 24 10.34 -22.54 -8.34
N GLY A 25 10.71 -22.06 -7.14
CA GLY A 25 11.47 -20.83 -6.96
C GLY A 25 10.77 -19.59 -7.52
N ILE A 26 11.50 -18.73 -8.22
CA ILE A 26 10.98 -17.45 -8.74
C ILE A 26 9.83 -17.65 -9.74
N ILE A 27 9.94 -18.65 -10.61
CA ILE A 27 8.88 -18.94 -11.59
C ILE A 27 7.61 -19.40 -10.90
N GLY A 28 7.73 -20.27 -9.90
CA GLY A 28 6.61 -20.73 -9.10
C GLY A 28 5.94 -19.59 -8.31
N LEU A 29 6.72 -18.64 -7.80
CA LEU A 29 6.19 -17.44 -7.14
C LEU A 29 5.31 -16.62 -8.10
N LEU A 30 5.76 -16.40 -9.34
CA LEU A 30 4.99 -15.65 -10.34
C LEU A 30 3.70 -16.37 -10.72
N ILE A 31 3.77 -17.68 -10.96
CA ILE A 31 2.58 -18.51 -11.26
C ILE A 31 1.62 -18.50 -10.07
N GLY A 32 2.12 -18.67 -8.84
CA GLY A 32 1.33 -18.64 -7.62
C GLY A 32 0.59 -17.31 -7.44
N ARG A 33 1.24 -16.19 -7.71
CA ARG A 33 0.59 -14.86 -7.67
C ARG A 33 -0.52 -14.74 -8.71
N THR A 34 -0.28 -15.20 -9.94
CA THR A 34 -1.30 -15.16 -11.00
C THR A 34 -2.51 -16.00 -10.63
N LEU A 35 -2.31 -17.22 -10.13
CA LEU A 35 -3.39 -18.07 -9.65
C LEU A 35 -4.16 -17.45 -8.48
N ALA A 36 -3.46 -16.80 -7.54
CA ALA A 36 -4.11 -16.12 -6.43
C ALA A 36 -5.07 -15.00 -6.88
N TYR A 37 -4.69 -14.21 -7.90
CA TYR A 37 -5.57 -13.19 -8.47
C TYR A 37 -6.80 -13.83 -9.13
N LEU A 38 -6.62 -14.88 -9.92
CA LEU A 38 -7.74 -15.60 -10.55
C LEU A 38 -8.72 -16.16 -9.50
N VAL A 39 -8.21 -16.75 -8.44
CA VAL A 39 -9.05 -17.26 -7.33
C VAL A 39 -9.77 -16.11 -6.62
N GLY A 40 -9.08 -14.99 -6.39
CA GLY A 40 -9.67 -13.80 -5.80
C GLY A 40 -10.79 -13.20 -6.64
N ASP A 41 -10.61 -13.14 -7.96
CA ASP A 41 -11.61 -12.64 -8.90
C ASP A 41 -12.85 -13.56 -8.94
N VAL A 42 -12.65 -14.88 -9.02
CA VAL A 42 -13.75 -15.86 -8.97
C VAL A 42 -14.51 -15.75 -7.64
N PHE A 43 -13.81 -15.64 -6.53
CA PHE A 43 -14.43 -15.46 -5.21
C PHE A 43 -15.20 -14.15 -5.13
N GLY A 44 -14.67 -13.08 -5.72
CA GLY A 44 -15.33 -11.79 -5.85
C GLY A 44 -16.64 -11.85 -6.63
N LEU A 45 -16.64 -12.57 -7.74
CA LEU A 45 -17.83 -12.80 -8.54
C LEU A 45 -18.91 -13.58 -7.78
N ILE A 46 -18.51 -14.59 -7.01
CA ILE A 46 -19.44 -15.40 -6.21
C ILE A 46 -20.06 -14.57 -5.08
N LEU A 47 -19.27 -13.79 -4.36
CA LEU A 47 -19.75 -12.96 -3.25
C LEU A 47 -20.70 -11.85 -3.70
N ASN A 48 -20.41 -11.25 -4.85
CA ASN A 48 -21.21 -10.14 -5.41
C ASN A 48 -22.27 -10.60 -6.41
N ARG A 49 -22.59 -11.90 -6.45
CA ARG A 49 -23.54 -12.50 -7.41
C ARG A 49 -24.90 -11.80 -7.41
N LYS A 50 -25.40 -11.38 -6.25
CA LYS A 50 -26.70 -10.67 -6.15
C LYS A 50 -26.62 -9.27 -6.79
N GLU A 51 -25.54 -8.54 -6.54
CA GLU A 51 -25.33 -7.20 -7.11
C GLU A 51 -25.14 -7.28 -8.64
N PHE A 52 -24.50 -8.34 -9.14
CA PHE A 52 -24.40 -8.58 -10.59
C PHE A 52 -25.74 -8.80 -11.28
N THR A 53 -26.67 -9.51 -10.65
CA THR A 53 -28.04 -9.70 -11.21
C THR A 53 -28.81 -8.38 -11.22
N ASP A 54 -28.62 -7.54 -10.22
CA ASP A 54 -29.25 -6.21 -10.17
C ASP A 54 -28.68 -5.25 -11.22
N ILE A 55 -27.40 -5.36 -11.55
CA ILE A 55 -26.74 -4.58 -12.61
C ILE A 55 -27.28 -4.95 -14.00
N ILE A 56 -27.61 -6.22 -14.28
CA ILE A 56 -28.15 -6.66 -15.56
C ILE A 56 -29.54 -6.04 -15.82
N GLY A 57 -30.32 -5.77 -14.76
CA GLY A 57 -31.59 -5.05 -14.80
C GLY A 57 -31.51 -3.53 -14.70
N ALA A 58 -30.31 -2.98 -14.46
CA ALA A 58 -30.13 -1.57 -14.19
C ALA A 58 -30.33 -0.69 -15.45
N ARG A 59 -30.75 0.55 -15.22
CA ARG A 59 -30.89 1.56 -16.26
C ARG A 59 -29.55 1.80 -16.96
N ARG A 60 -29.58 1.80 -18.30
CA ARG A 60 -28.40 2.18 -19.09
C ARG A 60 -28.00 3.62 -18.80
N LEU A 61 -26.72 3.83 -18.49
CA LEU A 61 -26.15 5.16 -18.26
C LEU A 61 -26.32 6.05 -19.50
N ASN A 62 -26.59 7.32 -19.28
CA ASN A 62 -26.61 8.32 -20.35
C ASN A 62 -25.14 8.57 -20.79
N LYS A 63 -24.95 8.97 -22.07
CA LYS A 63 -23.63 9.28 -22.63
C LYS A 63 -22.84 10.31 -21.78
N LYS A 64 -23.56 11.28 -21.19
CA LYS A 64 -22.95 12.30 -20.33
C LYS A 64 -22.45 11.68 -19.02
N GLU A 65 -23.28 10.88 -18.35
CA GLU A 65 -22.92 10.17 -17.12
C GLU A 65 -21.73 9.22 -17.33
N CYS A 66 -21.72 8.50 -18.47
CA CYS A 66 -20.63 7.63 -18.84
C CYS A 66 -19.31 8.42 -19.05
N LYS A 67 -19.37 9.57 -19.71
CA LYS A 67 -18.21 10.44 -19.92
C LYS A 67 -17.66 11.00 -18.59
N ASP A 68 -18.56 11.40 -17.69
CA ASP A 68 -18.16 11.95 -16.38
C ASP A 68 -17.48 10.88 -15.52
N ILE A 69 -18.04 9.65 -15.50
CA ILE A 69 -17.43 8.50 -14.81
C ILE A 69 -16.07 8.14 -15.41
N LEU A 70 -15.97 8.07 -16.73
CA LEU A 70 -14.70 7.76 -17.41
C LEU A 70 -13.64 8.83 -17.17
N SER A 71 -14.01 10.11 -17.21
CA SER A 71 -13.11 11.22 -16.94
C SER A 71 -12.59 11.17 -15.50
N PHE A 72 -13.48 10.92 -14.54
CA PHE A 72 -13.09 10.76 -13.13
C PHE A 72 -12.18 9.54 -12.94
N SER A 73 -12.56 8.39 -13.50
CA SER A 73 -11.77 7.15 -13.41
C SER A 73 -10.38 7.31 -14.04
N PHE A 74 -10.29 8.02 -15.17
CA PHE A 74 -9.02 8.30 -15.82
C PHE A 74 -8.11 9.19 -14.96
N SER A 75 -8.68 10.23 -14.34
CA SER A 75 -7.95 11.08 -13.39
C SER A 75 -7.44 10.29 -12.19
N CYS A 76 -8.27 9.41 -11.61
CA CYS A 76 -7.87 8.51 -10.53
C CYS A 76 -6.77 7.54 -10.97
N CYS A 77 -6.87 6.99 -12.17
CA CYS A 77 -5.88 6.08 -12.75
C CYS A 77 -4.52 6.77 -12.93
N ILE A 78 -4.50 7.98 -13.51
CA ILE A 78 -3.27 8.76 -13.66
C ILE A 78 -2.66 9.08 -12.29
N SER A 79 -3.47 9.56 -11.35
CA SER A 79 -3.00 9.86 -10.00
C SER A 79 -2.40 8.64 -9.31
N GLY A 80 -3.06 7.48 -9.41
CA GLY A 80 -2.56 6.22 -8.88
C GLY A 80 -1.26 5.75 -9.55
N ALA A 81 -1.17 5.89 -10.89
CA ALA A 81 0.03 5.55 -11.64
C ALA A 81 1.21 6.45 -11.28
N LEU A 82 1.00 7.76 -11.20
CA LEU A 82 2.02 8.72 -10.77
C LEU A 82 2.51 8.43 -9.35
N ASN A 83 1.59 8.16 -8.45
CA ASN A 83 1.95 7.80 -7.07
C ASN A 83 2.79 6.52 -7.04
N ARG A 84 2.41 5.50 -7.81
CA ARG A 84 3.19 4.26 -7.91
C ARG A 84 4.56 4.47 -8.55
N LEU A 85 4.68 5.35 -9.54
CA LEU A 85 5.95 5.70 -10.16
C LEU A 85 6.89 6.40 -9.16
N LEU A 86 6.38 7.27 -8.29
CA LEU A 86 7.18 7.90 -7.24
C LEU A 86 7.85 6.87 -6.32
N TYR A 87 7.12 5.83 -5.91
CA TYR A 87 7.70 4.74 -5.10
C TYR A 87 8.70 3.85 -5.86
N LEU A 88 8.57 3.75 -7.18
CA LEU A 88 9.47 2.92 -7.99
C LEU A 88 10.71 3.66 -8.45
N ILE A 89 10.63 5.00 -8.59
CA ILE A 89 11.69 5.80 -9.20
C ILE A 89 12.99 5.71 -8.38
N ASP A 90 12.89 5.68 -7.06
CA ASP A 90 14.04 5.58 -6.17
C ASP A 90 14.82 4.29 -6.40
N VAL A 91 14.10 3.16 -6.46
CA VAL A 91 14.71 1.84 -6.72
C VAL A 91 15.28 1.77 -8.13
N LEU A 92 14.59 2.34 -9.13
CA LEU A 92 15.07 2.39 -10.51
C LEU A 92 16.33 3.24 -10.63
N LEU A 93 16.37 4.42 -9.99
CA LEU A 93 17.55 5.29 -10.00
C LEU A 93 18.74 4.61 -9.32
N VAL A 94 18.53 4.00 -8.16
CA VAL A 94 19.59 3.25 -7.45
C VAL A 94 20.08 2.10 -8.33
N THR A 95 19.19 1.34 -8.96
CA THR A 95 19.56 0.21 -9.84
C THR A 95 20.31 0.69 -11.08
N TYR A 96 19.96 1.85 -11.63
CA TYR A 96 20.65 2.41 -12.81
C TYR A 96 22.01 3.00 -12.47
N MET A 97 22.13 3.67 -11.32
CA MET A 97 23.37 4.35 -10.93
C MET A 97 24.39 3.42 -10.27
N ILE A 98 23.92 2.38 -9.58
CA ILE A 98 24.75 1.42 -8.86
C ILE A 98 24.65 0.07 -9.55
N VAL A 99 25.74 -0.32 -10.22
CA VAL A 99 25.82 -1.59 -10.99
C VAL A 99 25.89 -2.81 -10.05
N ASP A 100 26.21 -2.60 -8.76
CA ASP A 100 26.36 -3.67 -7.79
C ASP A 100 24.99 -4.14 -7.26
N ALA A 101 24.64 -5.38 -7.57
CA ALA A 101 23.39 -6.01 -7.12
C ALA A 101 23.25 -6.10 -5.59
N GLN A 102 24.37 -6.21 -4.86
CA GLN A 102 24.36 -6.29 -3.41
C GLN A 102 23.92 -4.94 -2.80
N SER A 103 24.45 -3.83 -3.30
CA SER A 103 24.08 -2.49 -2.86
C SER A 103 22.59 -2.19 -3.14
N VAL A 104 22.05 -2.63 -4.28
CA VAL A 104 20.62 -2.51 -4.60
C VAL A 104 19.78 -3.34 -3.63
N ALA A 105 20.22 -4.54 -3.28
CA ALA A 105 19.54 -5.39 -2.30
C ALA A 105 19.53 -4.75 -0.90
N LEU A 106 20.65 -4.18 -0.46
CA LEU A 106 20.74 -3.46 0.82
C LEU A 106 19.80 -2.25 0.86
N TYR A 107 19.73 -1.50 -0.25
CA TYR A 107 18.79 -0.39 -0.38
C TYR A 107 17.33 -0.87 -0.26
N LYS A 108 16.96 -1.92 -0.99
CA LYS A 108 15.59 -2.45 -0.96
C LYS A 108 15.19 -3.00 0.40
N VAL A 109 16.11 -3.64 1.11
CA VAL A 109 15.88 -4.06 2.50
C VAL A 109 15.65 -2.84 3.40
N GLY A 110 16.42 -1.77 3.21
CA GLY A 110 16.29 -0.53 3.98
C GLY A 110 14.94 0.18 3.79
N THR A 111 14.30 0.06 2.60
CA THR A 111 13.00 0.68 2.31
C THR A 111 11.81 -0.13 2.83
N GLN A 112 11.94 -1.44 2.93
CA GLN A 112 10.80 -2.37 3.01
C GLN A 112 9.95 -2.22 4.28
N ILE A 113 10.55 -2.01 5.45
CA ILE A 113 9.79 -1.81 6.70
C ILE A 113 9.21 -0.40 6.82
N PRO A 114 9.96 0.69 6.54
CA PRO A 114 9.36 2.01 6.48
C PRO A 114 8.15 2.07 5.53
N GLU A 115 8.26 1.55 4.30
CA GLU A 115 7.15 1.44 3.35
C GLU A 115 5.97 0.64 3.93
N ALA A 116 6.24 -0.50 4.57
CA ALA A 116 5.19 -1.32 5.16
C ALA A 116 4.44 -0.58 6.29
N LEU A 117 5.15 0.22 7.10
CA LEU A 117 4.54 0.95 8.22
C LEU A 117 3.73 2.17 7.81
N GLU A 118 3.86 2.66 6.57
CA GLU A 118 3.03 3.72 6.01
C GLU A 118 1.53 3.40 6.04
N PHE A 119 1.17 2.11 6.12
CA PHE A 119 -0.24 1.75 6.23
C PHE A 119 -0.90 2.31 7.51
N ILE A 120 -0.12 2.55 8.58
CA ILE A 120 -0.65 3.04 9.87
C ILE A 120 -1.24 4.45 9.73
N PRO A 121 -0.47 5.49 9.31
CA PRO A 121 -1.04 6.82 9.11
C PRO A 121 -2.12 6.83 8.03
N ASN A 122 -1.96 6.08 6.94
CA ASN A 122 -2.96 5.98 5.88
C ASN A 122 -4.29 5.38 6.38
N SER A 123 -4.25 4.36 7.22
CA SER A 123 -5.46 3.76 7.81
C SER A 123 -6.22 4.76 8.69
N ILE A 124 -5.49 5.58 9.44
CA ILE A 124 -6.09 6.64 10.27
C ILE A 124 -6.79 7.68 9.39
N LEU A 125 -6.15 8.13 8.31
CA LEU A 125 -6.74 9.08 7.37
C LEU A 125 -8.01 8.53 6.74
N VAL A 126 -8.00 7.28 6.29
CA VAL A 126 -9.18 6.60 5.72
C VAL A 126 -10.32 6.50 6.74
N ALA A 127 -10.01 6.17 7.99
CA ALA A 127 -11.01 6.06 9.06
C ALA A 127 -11.63 7.41 9.44
N ILE A 128 -10.88 8.50 9.34
CA ILE A 128 -11.34 9.85 9.70
C ILE A 128 -12.13 10.52 8.56
N MET A 129 -11.86 10.15 7.31
CA MET A 129 -12.44 10.79 6.13
C MET A 129 -13.98 10.88 6.14
N PRO A 130 -14.76 9.85 6.52
CA PRO A 130 -16.21 9.93 6.61
C PRO A 130 -16.69 11.02 7.57
N TYR A 131 -16.04 11.17 8.72
CA TYR A 131 -16.38 12.18 9.73
C TYR A 131 -16.11 13.59 9.23
N VAL A 132 -15.03 13.78 8.47
CA VAL A 132 -14.69 15.07 7.84
C VAL A 132 -15.73 15.43 6.78
N VAL A 133 -16.17 14.46 5.98
CA VAL A 133 -17.18 14.66 4.95
C VAL A 133 -18.55 15.00 5.58
N GLU A 134 -18.94 14.32 6.65
CA GLU A 134 -20.20 14.56 7.36
C GLU A 134 -20.28 15.98 7.91
N HIS A 135 -19.16 16.52 8.41
CA HIS A 135 -19.10 17.85 9.01
C HIS A 135 -18.53 18.93 8.06
N ASN A 136 -18.59 18.72 6.76
CA ASN A 136 -17.97 19.60 5.76
C ASN A 136 -18.50 21.05 5.78
N THR A 137 -19.71 21.27 6.27
CA THR A 137 -20.35 22.59 6.39
C THR A 137 -19.96 23.33 7.69
N ASP A 138 -19.52 22.63 8.73
CA ASP A 138 -19.12 23.23 10.02
C ASP A 138 -17.62 23.58 10.02
N LYS A 139 -17.33 24.81 9.60
CA LYS A 139 -15.93 25.32 9.54
C LYS A 139 -15.25 25.37 10.91
N ALA A 140 -15.99 25.59 12.00
CA ALA A 140 -15.42 25.67 13.35
C ALA A 140 -15.01 24.28 13.82
N TRP A 141 -15.87 23.29 13.61
CA TRP A 141 -15.59 21.89 13.89
C TRP A 141 -14.38 21.40 13.08
N LEU A 142 -14.39 21.63 11.75
CA LEU A 142 -13.30 21.24 10.86
C LEU A 142 -11.96 21.82 11.32
N LYS A 143 -11.88 23.14 11.60
CA LYS A 143 -10.65 23.79 12.06
C LYS A 143 -10.11 23.18 13.34
N LYS A 144 -10.98 22.91 14.31
CA LYS A 144 -10.62 22.31 15.60
C LYS A 144 -10.12 20.88 15.45
N TRP A 145 -10.85 20.05 14.71
CA TRP A 145 -10.54 18.63 14.57
C TRP A 145 -9.36 18.40 13.63
N THR A 146 -9.24 19.14 12.52
CA THR A 146 -8.08 19.05 11.62
C THR A 146 -6.80 19.37 12.38
N LYS A 147 -6.78 20.40 13.21
CA LYS A 147 -5.61 20.70 14.04
C LYS A 147 -5.27 19.56 15.01
N LYS A 148 -6.29 18.97 15.64
CA LYS A 148 -6.10 17.86 16.58
C LYS A 148 -5.59 16.60 15.89
N ILE A 149 -6.16 16.26 14.74
CA ILE A 149 -5.74 15.13 13.92
C ILE A 149 -4.29 15.32 13.44
N TYR A 150 -3.97 16.52 12.96
CA TYR A 150 -2.63 16.86 12.49
C TYR A 150 -1.58 16.71 13.60
N LEU A 151 -1.83 17.26 14.79
CA LEU A 151 -0.95 17.13 15.94
C LEU A 151 -0.79 15.67 16.38
N PHE A 152 -1.89 14.92 16.38
CA PHE A 152 -1.87 13.49 16.70
C PHE A 152 -1.02 12.70 15.66
N SER A 153 -1.20 12.99 14.36
CA SER A 153 -0.45 12.35 13.29
C SER A 153 1.05 12.65 13.39
N ILE A 154 1.43 13.90 13.67
CA ILE A 154 2.84 14.27 13.90
C ILE A 154 3.41 13.49 15.08
N GLY A 155 2.70 13.45 16.21
CA GLY A 155 3.16 12.74 17.41
C GLY A 155 3.33 11.24 17.15
N LEU A 156 2.38 10.63 16.44
CA LEU A 156 2.41 9.22 16.06
C LEU A 156 3.60 8.94 15.13
N ASN A 157 3.75 9.73 14.06
CA ASN A 157 4.84 9.56 13.11
C ASN A 157 6.20 9.73 13.79
N LEU A 158 6.35 10.75 14.64
CA LEU A 158 7.58 10.96 15.40
C LEU A 158 7.89 9.75 16.31
N ALA A 159 6.91 9.21 17.00
CA ALA A 159 7.08 8.02 17.83
C ALA A 159 7.55 6.80 17.00
N ILE A 160 6.93 6.57 15.83
CA ILE A 160 7.32 5.49 14.92
C ILE A 160 8.77 5.69 14.46
N VAL A 161 9.13 6.89 13.99
CA VAL A 161 10.52 7.20 13.57
C VAL A 161 11.52 6.94 14.68
N VAL A 162 11.26 7.40 15.89
CA VAL A 162 12.15 7.19 17.03
C VAL A 162 12.34 5.71 17.34
N ILE A 163 11.24 4.93 17.31
CA ILE A 163 11.31 3.48 17.51
C ILE A 163 12.15 2.82 16.41
N LEU A 164 11.92 3.17 15.15
CA LEU A 164 12.65 2.61 14.02
C LEU A 164 14.14 2.97 14.08
N LEU A 165 14.50 4.20 14.45
CA LEU A 165 15.89 4.62 14.57
C LEU A 165 16.64 3.86 15.66
N ILE A 166 16.00 3.63 16.82
CA ILE A 166 16.61 2.92 17.95
C ILE A 166 16.73 1.44 17.63
N PHE A 167 15.67 0.82 17.13
CA PHE A 167 15.62 -0.61 16.91
C PHE A 167 16.09 -1.05 15.51
N ALA A 168 16.52 -0.12 14.65
CA ALA A 168 17.01 -0.41 13.30
C ALA A 168 17.94 -1.63 13.19
N PRO A 169 19.02 -1.75 13.99
CA PRO A 169 19.94 -2.89 13.88
C PRO A 169 19.26 -4.21 14.26
N VAL A 170 18.42 -4.20 15.31
CA VAL A 170 17.71 -5.39 15.78
C VAL A 170 16.68 -5.84 14.74
N ILE A 171 15.96 -4.89 14.15
CA ILE A 171 14.95 -5.16 13.13
C ILE A 171 15.59 -5.77 11.88
N VAL A 172 16.66 -5.16 11.38
CA VAL A 172 17.36 -5.66 10.18
C VAL A 172 17.94 -7.04 10.43
N GLU A 173 18.60 -7.26 11.56
CA GLU A 173 19.19 -8.55 11.89
C GLU A 173 18.13 -9.65 12.08
N LEU A 174 16.99 -9.32 12.68
CA LEU A 174 15.92 -10.26 12.94
C LEU A 174 15.22 -10.74 11.65
N PHE A 175 14.96 -9.83 10.70
CA PHE A 175 14.19 -10.15 9.49
C PHE A 175 15.05 -10.62 8.32
N TRP A 176 16.27 -10.12 8.17
CA TRP A 176 17.15 -10.42 7.03
C TRP A 176 18.49 -11.03 7.40
N GLY A 177 18.85 -11.02 8.68
CA GLY A 177 20.11 -11.58 9.15
C GLY A 177 21.28 -10.59 9.10
N LYS A 178 22.42 -11.05 9.65
CA LYS A 178 23.64 -10.23 9.80
C LYS A 178 24.26 -9.80 8.48
N GLU A 179 24.02 -10.52 7.39
CA GLU A 179 24.55 -10.20 6.07
C GLU A 179 24.03 -8.84 5.56
N TYR A 180 22.85 -8.41 6.03
CA TYR A 180 22.22 -7.15 5.66
C TYR A 180 22.49 -6.00 6.65
N ALA A 181 23.47 -6.15 7.56
CA ALA A 181 23.82 -5.09 8.53
C ALA A 181 24.17 -3.74 7.86
N GLY A 182 24.69 -3.76 6.63
CA GLY A 182 24.95 -2.56 5.84
C GLY A 182 23.69 -1.74 5.50
N SER A 183 22.50 -2.35 5.52
CA SER A 183 21.24 -1.65 5.25
C SER A 183 20.73 -0.80 6.43
N VAL A 184 21.31 -0.97 7.64
CA VAL A 184 20.87 -0.24 8.85
C VAL A 184 20.96 1.28 8.68
N VAL A 185 22.01 1.77 8.02
CA VAL A 185 22.18 3.22 7.77
C VAL A 185 21.11 3.71 6.80
N ILE A 186 20.90 2.97 5.72
CA ILE A 186 19.87 3.26 4.71
C ILE A 186 18.48 3.24 5.36
N PHE A 187 18.20 2.21 6.15
CA PHE A 187 16.96 2.07 6.90
C PHE A 187 16.67 3.28 7.80
N ARG A 188 17.68 3.78 8.53
CA ARG A 188 17.54 4.96 9.41
C ARG A 188 17.21 6.22 8.60
N ILE A 189 17.95 6.47 7.53
CA ILE A 189 17.75 7.65 6.67
C ILE A 189 16.33 7.61 6.06
N LEU A 190 15.93 6.47 5.52
CA LEU A 190 14.63 6.31 4.88
C LEU A 190 13.49 6.34 5.88
N SER A 191 13.67 5.82 7.10
CA SER A 191 12.67 5.94 8.17
C SER A 191 12.32 7.39 8.48
N ILE A 192 13.29 8.31 8.46
CA ILE A 192 13.02 9.73 8.61
C ILE A 192 12.24 10.27 7.41
N ASN A 193 12.68 9.93 6.20
CA ASN A 193 12.07 10.43 4.97
C ASN A 193 10.60 10.00 4.80
N TYR A 194 10.25 8.77 5.18
CA TYR A 194 8.88 8.27 5.02
C TYR A 194 7.87 8.86 6.02
N PHE A 195 8.31 9.41 7.15
CA PHE A 195 7.40 9.87 8.20
C PHE A 195 7.48 11.38 8.50
N VAL A 196 8.30 12.13 7.77
CA VAL A 196 8.37 13.60 7.81
C VAL A 196 7.62 14.22 6.67
#